data_f90abab7e352051358d2843627576b64
#
_entry.id   f90abab7e352051358d2843627576b64
#
_cell.length_a   1.000
_cell.length_b   1.000
_cell.length_c   1.000
_cell.angle_alpha   90.00
_cell.angle_beta   90.00
_cell.angle_gamma   90.00
#
_symmetry.space_group_name_H-M   'P 1'
#
loop_
_entity.id
_entity.type
_entity.pdbx_description
1 polymer ?
#
loop_
_entity_poly.entity_id
_entity_poly.type
_entity_poly.pdbx_seq_one_letter_code
_entity_poly.pdbx_strand_id
1 'polypeptide(L)'
;MGDVFLRRLSRWQADQYRDQLADLHAAAYGATARGATEHGATARGATERGAAAPAEPHGHGEPYVEPFHSRSRFRERLAEHSARPGFDLVVADSGGRPVGCAYGYPLPRDSARWEGFAGPVPGQLEELTAAGRVFAVAELVVAPGERRQGIGRRLHDRLLSGSGAALAALLLSPADAHTAAAEAARRSWGWQQAGRLRLPAAGDVGDALEVFVRPLRR
;
A
#
# COMPACT_ATOMS: atom_id res chain seq x y z
N MET A 1 -15.11 17.73 15.36
CA MET A 1 -14.18 17.22 14.33
C MET A 1 -12.97 18.13 14.35
N GLY A 2 -11.78 17.57 14.60
CA GLY A 2 -10.55 18.36 14.55
C GLY A 2 -10.18 18.68 13.09
N ASP A 3 -9.59 19.86 12.87
CA ASP A 3 -9.10 20.22 11.55
C ASP A 3 -7.97 19.28 11.14
N VAL A 4 -8.06 18.71 9.94
CA VAL A 4 -7.04 17.83 9.37
C VAL A 4 -6.14 18.66 8.44
N PHE A 5 -4.87 18.75 8.80
CA PHE A 5 -3.85 19.47 8.03
C PHE A 5 -2.95 18.51 7.28
N LEU A 6 -2.59 18.89 6.03
CA LEU A 6 -1.62 18.14 5.24
C LEU A 6 -0.26 18.83 5.30
N ARG A 7 0.78 18.07 5.60
CA ARG A 7 2.16 18.55 5.58
C ARG A 7 3.08 17.57 4.85
N ARG A 8 4.07 18.10 4.16
CA ARG A 8 5.17 17.29 3.63
C ARG A 8 6.22 17.11 4.71
N LEU A 9 6.74 15.90 4.82
CA LEU A 9 7.85 15.58 5.71
C LEU A 9 9.12 15.42 4.91
N SER A 10 10.20 16.02 5.40
CA SER A 10 11.54 15.72 4.91
C SER A 10 11.92 14.26 5.24
N ARG A 11 12.95 13.73 4.57
CA ARG A 11 13.49 12.39 4.85
C ARG A 11 13.82 12.19 6.33
N TRP A 12 14.44 13.18 6.96
CA TRP A 12 14.78 13.13 8.38
C TRP A 12 13.52 13.08 9.26
N GLN A 13 12.50 13.87 8.95
CA GLN A 13 11.21 13.83 9.65
C GLN A 13 10.50 12.48 9.43
N ALA A 14 10.56 11.91 8.22
CA ALA A 14 9.99 10.59 7.94
C ALA A 14 10.60 9.51 8.85
N ASP A 15 11.89 9.60 9.13
CA ASP A 15 12.58 8.71 10.06
C ASP A 15 12.06 8.86 11.50
N GLN A 16 11.90 10.09 11.97
CA GLN A 16 11.35 10.36 13.31
C GLN A 16 9.89 9.94 13.48
N TYR A 17 9.10 10.03 12.40
CA TYR A 17 7.69 9.61 12.40
C TYR A 17 7.51 8.12 12.09
N ARG A 18 8.57 7.36 11.83
CA ARG A 18 8.52 5.98 11.35
C ARG A 18 7.64 5.07 12.20
N ASP A 19 7.75 5.15 13.50
CA ASP A 19 6.97 4.32 14.42
C ASP A 19 5.49 4.70 14.43
N GLN A 20 5.17 5.98 14.44
CA GLN A 20 3.78 6.46 14.38
C GLN A 20 3.11 6.11 13.04
N LEU A 21 3.85 6.20 11.95
CA LEU A 21 3.36 5.81 10.61
C LEU A 21 3.17 4.30 10.51
N ALA A 22 4.04 3.51 11.16
CA ALA A 22 3.90 2.07 11.21
C ALA A 22 2.68 1.64 12.05
N ASP A 23 2.40 2.34 13.15
CA ASP A 23 1.20 2.11 13.97
C ASP A 23 -0.07 2.47 13.19
N LEU A 24 -0.07 3.60 12.47
CA LEU A 24 -1.15 4.00 11.57
C LEU A 24 -1.40 2.94 10.48
N HIS A 25 -0.34 2.45 9.83
CA HIS A 25 -0.41 1.41 8.81
C HIS A 25 -1.00 0.11 9.36
N ALA A 26 -0.47 -0.39 10.48
CA ALA A 26 -0.96 -1.60 11.11
C ALA A 26 -2.44 -1.49 11.54
N ALA A 27 -2.87 -0.34 12.08
CA ALA A 27 -4.25 -0.07 12.41
C ALA A 27 -5.16 -0.05 11.16
N ALA A 28 -4.69 0.52 10.05
CA ALA A 28 -5.44 0.62 8.81
C ALA A 28 -5.72 -0.75 8.18
N TYR A 29 -4.73 -1.65 8.15
CA TYR A 29 -4.87 -3.00 7.59
C TYR A 29 -5.43 -4.01 8.59
N GLY A 30 -5.12 -3.91 9.87
CA GLY A 30 -5.68 -4.76 10.92
C GLY A 30 -7.20 -4.64 11.07
N ALA A 31 -7.77 -3.47 10.82
CA ALA A 31 -9.22 -3.27 10.77
C ALA A 31 -9.87 -3.93 9.55
N THR A 32 -9.16 -3.95 8.41
CA THR A 32 -9.65 -4.59 7.16
C THR A 32 -9.68 -6.12 7.31
N ALA A 33 -8.67 -6.72 7.95
CA ALA A 33 -8.62 -8.16 8.20
C ALA A 33 -9.76 -8.62 9.14
N ARG A 34 -10.08 -7.86 10.19
CA ARG A 34 -11.20 -8.17 11.11
C ARG A 34 -12.56 -8.06 10.43
N GLY A 35 -12.78 -7.05 9.60
CA GLY A 35 -14.05 -6.91 8.86
C GLY A 35 -14.30 -8.03 7.83
N ALA A 36 -13.24 -8.61 7.26
CA ALA A 36 -13.36 -9.74 6.33
C ALA A 36 -13.77 -11.04 7.04
N THR A 37 -13.33 -11.26 8.29
CA THR A 37 -13.72 -12.43 9.10
C THR A 37 -15.17 -12.35 9.61
N GLU A 38 -15.68 -11.16 9.92
CA GLU A 38 -17.07 -10.98 10.39
C GLU A 38 -18.13 -11.20 9.28
N HIS A 39 -17.80 -10.93 8.03
CA HIS A 39 -18.70 -11.21 6.89
C HIS A 39 -18.68 -12.66 6.40
N GLY A 40 -17.69 -13.45 6.81
CA GLY A 40 -17.57 -14.88 6.49
C GLY A 40 -18.22 -15.81 7.52
N ALA A 41 -18.65 -15.31 8.69
CA ALA A 41 -19.08 -16.13 9.81
C ALA A 41 -20.60 -16.32 9.95
N THR A 42 -21.44 -15.84 9.01
CA THR A 42 -22.90 -15.98 9.07
C THR A 42 -23.47 -17.19 8.32
N ALA A 43 -22.68 -18.21 8.05
CA ALA A 43 -23.21 -19.46 7.49
C ALA A 43 -22.45 -20.68 8.03
N ARG A 44 -22.77 -21.12 9.27
CA ARG A 44 -22.97 -22.53 9.64
C ARG A 44 -23.25 -22.64 11.13
N GLY A 45 -24.41 -23.24 11.39
CA GLY A 45 -25.01 -23.40 12.70
C GLY A 45 -24.21 -24.28 13.67
N ALA A 46 -24.60 -24.12 14.89
CA ALA A 46 -24.19 -24.85 16.08
C ALA A 46 -24.28 -26.36 15.92
N THR A 47 -23.31 -27.08 16.47
CA THR A 47 -23.56 -28.26 17.34
C THR A 47 -22.26 -28.73 18.05
N GLU A 48 -22.37 -28.78 19.37
CA GLU A 48 -21.84 -29.73 20.34
C GLU A 48 -20.35 -29.91 20.66
N ARG A 49 -20.06 -29.48 21.89
CA ARG A 49 -19.31 -30.11 22.99
C ARG A 49 -18.41 -31.32 22.69
N GLY A 50 -17.13 -31.17 23.04
CA GLY A 50 -16.21 -32.25 23.23
C GLY A 50 -14.92 -31.70 23.84
N ALA A 51 -14.74 -31.90 25.17
CA ALA A 51 -13.49 -31.61 25.84
C ALA A 51 -12.41 -32.60 25.35
N ALA A 52 -11.31 -32.09 24.83
CA ALA A 52 -10.12 -32.88 24.53
C ALA A 52 -8.89 -32.20 25.18
N ALA A 53 -8.07 -33.05 25.79
CA ALA A 53 -6.86 -32.75 26.53
C ALA A 53 -5.77 -32.04 25.71
N PRO A 54 -4.77 -31.37 26.38
CA PRO A 54 -3.72 -30.62 25.68
C PRO A 54 -2.82 -31.61 24.89
N ALA A 55 -2.77 -31.41 23.57
CA ALA A 55 -1.83 -32.07 22.71
C ALA A 55 -0.45 -31.40 22.80
N GLU A 56 0.58 -32.19 23.04
CA GLU A 56 1.99 -31.84 23.03
C GLU A 56 2.40 -31.21 21.67
N PRO A 57 3.26 -30.18 21.66
CA PRO A 57 3.67 -29.51 20.43
C PRO A 57 4.83 -30.27 19.75
N HIS A 58 4.53 -31.24 18.93
CA HIS A 58 5.47 -31.76 17.95
C HIS A 58 4.99 -31.39 16.54
N GLY A 59 5.33 -30.18 16.12
CA GLY A 59 5.19 -29.73 14.76
C GLY A 59 6.45 -28.97 14.39
N HIS A 60 7.18 -29.43 13.37
CA HIS A 60 8.19 -28.65 12.69
C HIS A 60 7.46 -27.42 12.11
N GLY A 61 7.51 -26.28 12.84
CA GLY A 61 6.84 -25.07 12.45
C GLY A 61 7.37 -24.63 11.09
N GLU A 62 6.49 -24.53 10.12
CA GLU A 62 6.74 -23.77 8.91
C GLU A 62 7.35 -22.42 9.30
N PRO A 63 8.39 -21.93 8.59
CA PRO A 63 9.00 -20.64 8.94
C PRO A 63 7.91 -19.56 8.92
N TYR A 64 7.70 -18.92 10.07
CA TYR A 64 6.72 -17.83 10.19
C TYR A 64 7.07 -16.72 9.20
N VAL A 65 6.29 -16.59 8.15
CA VAL A 65 6.39 -15.48 7.20
C VAL A 65 5.55 -14.33 7.73
N GLU A 66 6.22 -13.26 8.14
CA GLU A 66 5.55 -12.09 8.66
C GLU A 66 4.66 -11.44 7.59
N PRO A 67 3.38 -11.13 7.91
CA PRO A 67 2.45 -10.54 6.94
C PRO A 67 2.99 -9.26 6.32
N PHE A 68 2.76 -9.08 5.02
CA PHE A 68 3.23 -7.89 4.26
C PHE A 68 2.81 -6.57 4.92
N HIS A 69 1.62 -6.53 5.53
CA HIS A 69 1.08 -5.37 6.21
C HIS A 69 1.42 -5.29 7.70
N SER A 70 2.43 -6.06 8.17
CA SER A 70 2.88 -5.95 9.54
C SER A 70 3.59 -4.61 9.79
N ARG A 71 3.64 -4.21 11.06
CA ARG A 71 4.31 -2.99 11.52
C ARG A 71 5.80 -2.98 11.17
N SER A 72 6.48 -4.10 11.39
CA SER A 72 7.92 -4.24 11.11
C SER A 72 8.23 -4.15 9.61
N ARG A 73 7.47 -4.88 8.78
CA ARG A 73 7.62 -4.82 7.33
C ARG A 73 7.37 -3.42 6.76
N PHE A 74 6.39 -2.70 7.31
CA PHE A 74 6.19 -1.30 6.91
C PHE A 74 7.39 -0.43 7.28
N ARG A 75 7.96 -0.58 8.49
CA ARG A 75 9.14 0.18 8.94
C ARG A 75 10.35 -0.05 8.03
N GLU A 76 10.59 -1.31 7.67
CA GLU A 76 11.67 -1.71 6.74
C GLU A 76 11.48 -1.05 5.37
N ARG A 77 10.29 -1.18 4.79
CA ARG A 77 9.95 -0.57 3.49
C ARG A 77 10.05 0.95 3.53
N LEU A 78 9.55 1.59 4.57
CA LEU A 78 9.64 3.05 4.68
C LEU A 78 11.10 3.50 4.79
N ALA A 79 11.95 2.78 5.53
CA ALA A 79 13.36 3.08 5.64
C ALA A 79 14.08 2.93 4.28
N GLU A 80 13.83 1.84 3.56
CA GLU A 80 14.36 1.61 2.22
C GLU A 80 13.90 2.69 1.24
N HIS A 81 12.59 2.96 1.19
CA HIS A 81 12.03 3.91 0.25
C HIS A 81 12.45 5.35 0.54
N SER A 82 12.56 5.73 1.82
CA SER A 82 13.02 7.08 2.21
C SER A 82 14.46 7.36 1.83
N ALA A 83 15.26 6.32 1.59
CA ALA A 83 16.62 6.43 1.08
C ALA A 83 16.70 6.78 -0.41
N ARG A 84 15.61 6.57 -1.18
CA ARG A 84 15.59 6.78 -2.63
C ARG A 84 15.61 8.26 -3.00
N PRO A 85 16.32 8.66 -4.06
CA PRO A 85 16.29 10.03 -4.55
C PRO A 85 14.87 10.45 -4.92
N GLY A 86 14.49 11.67 -4.56
CA GLY A 86 13.16 12.21 -4.85
C GLY A 86 12.02 11.60 -4.04
N PHE A 87 12.32 10.86 -2.96
CA PHE A 87 11.30 10.41 -2.02
C PHE A 87 10.47 11.58 -1.51
N ASP A 88 9.16 11.43 -1.55
CA ASP A 88 8.19 12.43 -1.10
C ASP A 88 7.16 11.78 -0.18
N LEU A 89 6.90 12.37 0.97
CA LEU A 89 5.95 11.91 1.98
C LEU A 89 5.02 13.05 2.40
N VAL A 90 3.73 12.80 2.28
CA VAL A 90 2.68 13.69 2.79
C VAL A 90 1.95 13.01 3.94
N VAL A 91 1.76 13.71 5.03
CA VAL A 91 1.03 13.22 6.21
C VAL A 91 -0.19 14.10 6.45
N ALA A 92 -1.30 13.49 6.74
CA ALA A 92 -2.50 14.11 7.28
C ALA A 92 -2.43 14.03 8.81
N ASP A 93 -2.48 15.16 9.46
CA ASP A 93 -2.35 15.31 10.91
C ASP A 93 -3.65 15.87 11.50
N SER A 94 -4.09 15.32 12.61
CA SER A 94 -5.23 15.78 13.38
C SER A 94 -4.87 15.80 14.87
N GLY A 95 -4.88 16.98 15.47
CA GLY A 95 -4.52 17.13 16.90
C GLY A 95 -3.11 16.65 17.25
N GLY A 96 -2.13 16.82 16.36
CA GLY A 96 -0.73 16.41 16.56
C GLY A 96 -0.46 14.92 16.34
N ARG A 97 -1.42 14.17 15.78
CA ARG A 97 -1.26 12.74 15.44
C ARG A 97 -1.47 12.48 13.96
N PRO A 98 -0.65 11.63 13.33
CA PRO A 98 -0.89 11.16 11.97
C PRO A 98 -2.21 10.38 11.89
N VAL A 99 -3.11 10.82 11.01
CA VAL A 99 -4.38 10.13 10.70
C VAL A 99 -4.42 9.59 9.28
N GLY A 100 -3.40 9.88 8.50
CA GLY A 100 -3.18 9.33 7.16
C GLY A 100 -1.82 9.70 6.64
N CYS A 101 -1.31 8.91 5.70
CA CYS A 101 -0.10 9.25 4.95
C CYS A 101 -0.15 8.72 3.52
N ALA A 102 0.61 9.37 2.65
CA ALA A 102 0.91 8.88 1.31
C ALA A 102 2.36 9.19 0.98
N TYR A 103 3.09 8.22 0.42
CA TYR A 103 4.45 8.45 -0.03
C TYR A 103 4.78 7.69 -1.31
N GLY A 104 5.81 8.17 -1.97
CA GLY A 104 6.33 7.57 -3.18
C GLY A 104 7.69 8.13 -3.56
N TYR A 105 8.16 7.73 -4.73
CA TYR A 105 9.45 8.14 -5.27
C TYR A 105 9.48 8.00 -6.79
N PRO A 106 10.32 8.80 -7.52
CA PRO A 106 10.54 8.59 -8.93
C PRO A 106 11.21 7.24 -9.20
N LEU A 107 10.76 6.52 -10.23
CA LEU A 107 11.46 5.32 -10.67
C LEU A 107 12.78 5.69 -11.35
N PRO A 108 13.88 4.99 -11.07
CA PRO A 108 15.10 5.09 -11.84
C PRO A 108 14.85 4.75 -13.31
N ARG A 109 15.65 5.31 -14.23
CA ARG A 109 15.52 5.07 -15.69
C ARG A 109 15.81 3.62 -16.07
N ASP A 110 16.68 2.97 -15.34
CA ASP A 110 17.09 1.58 -15.44
C ASP A 110 16.33 0.65 -14.48
N SER A 111 15.14 1.08 -14.09
CA SER A 111 14.35 0.33 -13.10
C SER A 111 13.92 -1.03 -13.63
N ALA A 112 14.31 -2.08 -12.93
CA ALA A 112 13.81 -3.45 -13.11
C ALA A 112 12.36 -3.64 -12.62
N ARG A 113 11.63 -2.56 -12.33
CA ARG A 113 10.30 -2.60 -11.70
C ARG A 113 9.28 -3.40 -12.48
N TRP A 114 9.47 -3.50 -13.79
CA TRP A 114 8.54 -4.18 -14.69
C TRP A 114 8.99 -5.59 -15.09
N GLU A 115 10.09 -6.09 -14.52
CA GLU A 115 10.47 -7.50 -14.63
C GLU A 115 9.37 -8.41 -14.09
N GLY A 116 9.00 -9.44 -14.86
CA GLY A 116 7.86 -10.32 -14.51
C GLY A 116 6.49 -9.77 -14.92
N PHE A 117 6.42 -8.68 -15.69
CA PHE A 117 5.15 -8.21 -16.23
C PHE A 117 4.48 -9.30 -17.08
N ALA A 118 3.19 -9.55 -16.86
CA ALA A 118 2.44 -10.58 -17.56
C ALA A 118 2.09 -10.11 -18.97
N GLY A 119 2.92 -10.49 -19.94
CA GLY A 119 2.88 -10.02 -21.31
C GLY A 119 3.81 -8.82 -21.56
N PRO A 120 3.68 -8.14 -22.71
CA PRO A 120 4.50 -6.98 -23.02
C PRO A 120 4.16 -5.81 -22.07
N VAL A 121 5.19 -5.12 -21.59
CA VAL A 121 5.00 -3.87 -20.83
C VAL A 121 4.35 -2.84 -21.78
N PRO A 122 3.30 -2.11 -21.35
CA PRO A 122 2.72 -1.06 -22.18
C PRO A 122 3.79 -0.03 -22.58
N GLY A 123 3.93 0.25 -23.90
CA GLY A 123 5.01 1.08 -24.43
C GLY A 123 5.15 2.43 -23.76
N GLN A 124 4.04 3.10 -23.47
CA GLN A 124 4.05 4.37 -22.73
C GLN A 124 4.68 4.23 -21.31
N LEU A 125 4.42 3.11 -20.62
CA LEU A 125 4.98 2.85 -19.30
C LEU A 125 6.49 2.63 -19.39
N GLU A 126 6.94 1.87 -20.36
CA GLU A 126 8.35 1.59 -20.61
C GLU A 126 9.12 2.85 -21.02
N GLU A 127 8.63 3.60 -22.02
CA GLU A 127 9.23 4.85 -22.48
C GLU A 127 9.35 5.91 -21.38
N LEU A 128 8.29 6.11 -20.59
CA LEU A 128 8.30 7.08 -19.51
C LEU A 128 9.19 6.65 -18.34
N THR A 129 9.35 5.34 -18.10
CA THR A 129 10.31 4.82 -17.13
C THR A 129 11.74 5.10 -17.58
N ALA A 130 12.09 4.75 -18.81
CA ALA A 130 13.40 5.04 -19.40
C ALA A 130 13.70 6.55 -19.45
N ALA A 131 12.68 7.39 -19.58
CA ALA A 131 12.83 8.85 -19.48
C ALA A 131 12.96 9.37 -18.02
N GLY A 132 12.77 8.53 -17.00
CA GLY A 132 12.76 8.93 -15.58
C GLY A 132 11.53 9.79 -15.22
N ARG A 133 10.41 9.55 -15.89
CA ARG A 133 9.19 10.36 -15.77
C ARG A 133 8.02 9.60 -15.13
N VAL A 134 8.30 8.48 -14.46
CA VAL A 134 7.31 7.70 -13.70
C VAL A 134 7.54 7.91 -12.21
N PHE A 135 6.47 8.21 -11.48
CA PHE A 135 6.46 8.29 -10.01
C PHE A 135 5.73 7.08 -9.44
N ALA A 136 6.41 6.28 -8.65
CA ALA A 136 5.83 5.14 -7.95
C ALA A 136 5.15 5.62 -6.66
N VAL A 137 3.84 5.44 -6.56
CA VAL A 137 3.11 5.57 -5.29
C VAL A 137 3.30 4.27 -4.52
N ALA A 138 4.00 4.34 -3.40
CA ALA A 138 4.38 3.16 -2.63
C ALA A 138 3.38 2.85 -1.50
N GLU A 139 2.74 3.90 -0.95
CA GLU A 139 1.77 3.75 0.12
C GLU A 139 0.74 4.87 0.12
N LEU A 140 -0.48 4.54 0.48
CA LEU A 140 -1.54 5.50 0.82
C LEU A 140 -2.48 4.86 1.83
N VAL A 141 -2.44 5.36 3.06
CA VAL A 141 -3.29 4.86 4.14
C VAL A 141 -4.00 6.00 4.87
N VAL A 142 -5.21 5.70 5.38
CA VAL A 142 -5.99 6.57 6.25
C VAL A 142 -6.51 5.74 7.42
N ALA A 143 -6.38 6.26 8.63
CA ALA A 143 -6.89 5.64 9.85
C ALA A 143 -8.37 5.25 9.68
N PRO A 144 -8.80 4.08 10.16
CA PRO A 144 -10.17 3.59 9.95
C PRO A 144 -11.26 4.58 10.34
N GLY A 145 -11.10 5.25 11.50
CA GLY A 145 -12.07 6.25 11.99
C GLY A 145 -12.08 7.56 11.22
N GLU A 146 -11.10 7.80 10.37
CA GLU A 146 -10.95 9.03 9.58
C GLU A 146 -11.23 8.82 8.08
N ARG A 147 -11.66 7.62 7.71
CA ARG A 147 -12.01 7.30 6.31
C ARG A 147 -13.31 8.02 5.89
N ARG A 148 -13.52 8.12 4.57
CA ARG A 148 -14.73 8.72 3.95
C ARG A 148 -14.88 10.24 4.15
N GLN A 149 -13.85 10.91 4.67
CA GLN A 149 -13.79 12.36 4.88
C GLN A 149 -12.94 13.08 3.81
N GLY A 150 -12.63 12.41 2.70
CA GLY A 150 -11.83 12.99 1.61
C GLY A 150 -10.31 13.05 1.89
N ILE A 151 -9.84 12.60 3.07
CA ILE A 151 -8.42 12.68 3.46
C ILE A 151 -7.54 11.94 2.46
N GLY A 152 -7.91 10.71 2.07
CA GLY A 152 -7.16 9.92 1.10
C GLY A 152 -7.00 10.64 -0.24
N ARG A 153 -8.06 11.27 -0.75
CA ARG A 153 -8.00 12.08 -1.98
C ARG A 153 -7.06 13.27 -1.85
N ARG A 154 -7.15 13.98 -0.74
CA ARG A 154 -6.26 15.14 -0.48
C ARG A 154 -4.79 14.73 -0.38
N LEU A 155 -4.49 13.62 0.31
CA LEU A 155 -3.14 13.05 0.39
C LEU A 155 -2.60 12.68 -1.00
N HIS A 156 -3.39 11.93 -1.76
CA HIS A 156 -3.07 11.52 -3.11
C HIS A 156 -2.78 12.70 -4.04
N ASP A 157 -3.68 13.67 -4.09
CA ASP A 157 -3.52 14.83 -4.97
C ASP A 157 -2.32 15.70 -4.53
N ARG A 158 -2.09 15.85 -3.22
CA ARG A 158 -0.94 16.58 -2.68
C ARG A 158 0.39 15.91 -2.99
N LEU A 159 0.45 14.57 -2.89
CA LEU A 159 1.64 13.80 -3.25
C LEU A 159 1.97 13.96 -4.74
N LEU A 160 1.00 13.72 -5.60
CA LEU A 160 1.23 13.72 -7.05
C LEU A 160 1.48 15.11 -7.63
N SER A 161 0.90 16.15 -7.05
CA SER A 161 1.14 17.55 -7.50
C SER A 161 2.60 18.00 -7.39
N GLY A 162 3.40 17.33 -6.55
CA GLY A 162 4.82 17.68 -6.37
C GLY A 162 5.79 16.78 -7.12
N SER A 163 5.33 15.71 -7.76
CA SER A 163 6.21 14.68 -8.31
C SER A 163 7.00 15.09 -9.55
N GLY A 164 6.52 16.08 -10.33
CA GLY A 164 7.11 16.48 -11.62
C GLY A 164 7.06 15.40 -12.71
N ALA A 165 6.51 14.23 -12.42
CA ALA A 165 6.40 13.10 -13.33
C ALA A 165 5.30 13.32 -14.39
N ALA A 166 5.32 12.51 -15.44
CA ALA A 166 4.26 12.46 -16.46
C ALA A 166 3.25 11.33 -16.18
N LEU A 167 3.68 10.33 -15.44
CA LEU A 167 2.87 9.16 -15.10
C LEU A 167 3.09 8.79 -13.64
N ALA A 168 2.02 8.48 -12.94
CA ALA A 168 2.10 7.78 -11.66
C ALA A 168 1.82 6.29 -11.86
N ALA A 169 2.51 5.44 -11.10
CA ALA A 169 2.30 4.00 -11.07
C ALA A 169 2.03 3.52 -9.65
N LEU A 170 1.16 2.52 -9.50
CA LEU A 170 0.74 1.91 -8.25
C LEU A 170 0.69 0.39 -8.43
N LEU A 171 1.26 -0.34 -7.49
CA LEU A 171 1.20 -1.80 -7.42
C LEU A 171 0.39 -2.20 -6.18
N LEU A 172 -0.58 -3.07 -6.36
CA LEU A 172 -1.45 -3.56 -5.29
C LEU A 172 -1.52 -5.09 -5.33
N SER A 173 -1.60 -5.71 -4.17
CA SER A 173 -2.02 -7.12 -4.10
C SER A 173 -3.46 -7.24 -4.62
N PRO A 174 -3.88 -8.39 -5.17
CA PRO A 174 -5.27 -8.59 -5.57
C PRO A 174 -6.25 -8.36 -4.42
N ALA A 175 -5.89 -8.78 -3.21
CA ALA A 175 -6.72 -8.57 -2.02
C ALA A 175 -6.96 -7.09 -1.72
N ASP A 176 -5.94 -6.25 -1.83
CA ASP A 176 -6.07 -4.81 -1.62
C ASP A 176 -6.73 -4.11 -2.83
N ALA A 177 -6.42 -4.59 -4.04
CA ALA A 177 -6.93 -4.03 -5.28
C ALA A 177 -8.45 -4.18 -5.41
N HIS A 178 -9.01 -5.31 -4.99
CA HIS A 178 -10.42 -5.65 -5.22
C HIS A 178 -11.36 -5.30 -4.06
N THR A 179 -10.92 -4.53 -3.08
CA THR A 179 -11.88 -3.96 -2.12
C THR A 179 -12.75 -2.90 -2.79
N ALA A 180 -14.07 -2.92 -2.53
CA ALA A 180 -15.01 -1.97 -3.13
C ALA A 180 -14.59 -0.50 -2.91
N ALA A 181 -14.00 -0.19 -1.76
CA ALA A 181 -13.50 1.15 -1.44
C ALA A 181 -12.29 1.53 -2.28
N ALA A 182 -11.33 0.60 -2.48
CA ALA A 182 -10.15 0.83 -3.30
C ALA A 182 -10.49 0.98 -4.78
N GLU A 183 -11.40 0.16 -5.29
CA GLU A 183 -11.89 0.26 -6.68
C GLU A 183 -12.59 1.60 -6.93
N ALA A 184 -13.51 2.00 -6.05
CA ALA A 184 -14.22 3.27 -6.17
C ALA A 184 -13.24 4.46 -6.12
N ALA A 185 -12.25 4.42 -5.23
CA ALA A 185 -11.21 5.44 -5.14
C ALA A 185 -10.38 5.51 -6.42
N ARG A 186 -9.83 4.39 -6.90
CA ARG A 186 -9.02 4.35 -8.12
C ARG A 186 -9.79 4.88 -9.32
N ARG A 187 -11.02 4.42 -9.52
CA ARG A 187 -11.86 4.88 -10.63
C ARG A 187 -12.11 6.39 -10.57
N SER A 188 -12.48 6.91 -9.39
CA SER A 188 -12.77 8.34 -9.22
C SER A 188 -11.52 9.22 -9.29
N TRP A 189 -10.32 8.67 -9.06
CA TRP A 189 -9.06 9.40 -9.11
C TRP A 189 -8.32 9.25 -10.45
N GLY A 190 -8.92 8.55 -11.43
CA GLY A 190 -8.40 8.44 -12.78
C GLY A 190 -7.27 7.42 -12.95
N TRP A 191 -7.18 6.43 -12.06
CA TRP A 191 -6.29 5.29 -12.24
C TRP A 191 -6.84 4.31 -13.25
N GLN A 192 -5.98 3.76 -14.08
CA GLN A 192 -6.28 2.76 -15.09
C GLN A 192 -5.42 1.52 -14.84
N GLN A 193 -6.00 0.34 -14.97
CA GLN A 193 -5.25 -0.91 -14.88
C GLN A 193 -4.38 -1.06 -16.13
N ALA A 194 -3.09 -1.27 -15.93
CA ALA A 194 -2.10 -1.45 -16.99
C ALA A 194 -1.75 -2.93 -17.23
N GLY A 195 -1.94 -3.79 -16.22
CA GLY A 195 -1.62 -5.21 -16.31
C GLY A 195 -1.36 -5.83 -14.94
N ARG A 196 -0.60 -6.91 -14.97
CA ARG A 196 -0.17 -7.66 -13.77
C ARG A 196 1.32 -7.89 -13.76
N LEU A 197 1.90 -7.87 -12.59
CA LEU A 197 3.32 -8.14 -12.36
C LEU A 197 3.46 -9.40 -11.51
N ARG A 198 4.17 -10.41 -11.99
CA ARG A 198 4.54 -11.58 -11.20
C ARG A 198 5.79 -11.26 -10.40
N LEU A 199 5.72 -11.45 -9.08
CA LEU A 199 6.93 -11.37 -8.26
C LEU A 199 7.72 -12.67 -8.40
N PRO A 200 9.08 -12.61 -8.41
CA PRO A 200 9.89 -13.82 -8.31
C PRO A 200 9.49 -14.55 -7.03
N ALA A 201 9.01 -15.77 -7.16
CA ALA A 201 8.48 -16.53 -6.04
C ALA A 201 9.58 -16.98 -5.08
N ALA A 202 9.37 -16.76 -3.79
CA ALA A 202 9.91 -17.62 -2.77
C ALA A 202 8.92 -18.79 -2.55
N GLY A 203 8.77 -19.68 -3.55
CA GLY A 203 7.79 -20.77 -3.52
C GLY A 203 6.86 -20.80 -4.75
N ASP A 204 6.19 -21.92 -4.99
CA ASP A 204 5.43 -22.26 -6.20
C ASP A 204 4.17 -21.41 -6.49
N VAL A 205 3.80 -20.48 -5.64
CA VAL A 205 2.65 -19.56 -5.83
C VAL A 205 3.16 -18.13 -5.80
N GLY A 206 3.65 -17.65 -6.95
CA GLY A 206 4.05 -16.25 -7.10
C GLY A 206 2.84 -15.33 -6.99
N ASP A 207 2.81 -14.48 -5.96
CA ASP A 207 1.82 -13.43 -5.82
C ASP A 207 1.93 -12.46 -7.03
N ALA A 208 0.86 -12.37 -7.81
CA ALA A 208 0.77 -11.38 -8.87
C ALA A 208 0.26 -10.06 -8.28
N LEU A 209 0.94 -8.96 -8.59
CA LEU A 209 0.47 -7.61 -8.26
C LEU A 209 -0.32 -7.01 -9.43
N GLU A 210 -1.39 -6.34 -9.13
CA GLU A 210 -2.12 -5.52 -10.10
C GLU A 210 -1.37 -4.20 -10.31
N VAL A 211 -1.11 -3.85 -11.56
CA VAL A 211 -0.42 -2.63 -11.97
C VAL A 211 -1.44 -1.60 -12.42
N PHE A 212 -1.45 -0.46 -11.76
CA PHE A 212 -2.28 0.68 -12.14
C PHE A 212 -1.39 1.86 -12.51
N VAL A 213 -1.84 2.63 -13.50
CA VAL A 213 -1.18 3.85 -13.96
C VAL A 213 -2.16 5.01 -14.01
N ARG A 214 -1.63 6.22 -13.83
CA ARG A 214 -2.39 7.46 -13.95
C ARG A 214 -1.55 8.50 -14.67
N PRO A 215 -1.98 9.02 -15.85
CA PRO A 215 -1.37 10.18 -16.48
C PRO A 215 -1.47 11.42 -15.58
N LEU A 216 -0.36 12.13 -15.43
CA LEU A 216 -0.29 13.37 -14.67
C LEU A 216 -0.27 14.54 -15.66
N ARG A 217 -1.26 15.43 -15.55
CA ARG A 217 -1.30 16.68 -16.33
C ARG A 217 -0.32 17.65 -15.72
N ARG A 218 0.46 18.32 -16.57
CA ARG A 218 1.26 19.48 -16.18
C ARG A 218 0.35 20.69 -15.98
#